data_3400c84bf733709c95688af8263a006d
#
_entry.id   3400c84bf733709c95688af8263a006d
#
_cell.length_a   1.000
_cell.length_b   1.000
_cell.length_c   1.000
_cell.angle_alpha   90.00
_cell.angle_beta   90.00
_cell.angle_gamma   90.00
#
_symmetry.space_group_name_H-M   'P 1'
#
loop_
_entity.id
_entity.type
_entity.pdbx_description
1 polymer ?
#
loop_
_entity_poly.entity_id
_entity_poly.type
_entity_poly.pdbx_seq_one_letter_code
_entity_poly.pdbx_strand_id
1 'polypeptide(L)'
;MLFRSQSYALFPHLNVWDNVAFGLKRDGVPKAEMVERVEDMLALVQLQKFAKRSPHQLSGGQQQRVALARSLVKRPQLLMLDEPLGALDKKLREETQVELVNIIKQVGVTCVMVTHDQDEAMTMADRIAVMSEGRFLQVGAPSEVYEYPNCRFVADFVGNVNLLDGELTEDEPDHAVITSPLCRFHVGHGISGHLGMPVTVALRPEKISLSLQDPGQSHNAVACRVESLSYFGSYTSYHLKTLHGQTLQAWVTNTDRHHEHIEMGQSLWAHWQSNAMVVLDR
;
A
#
# COMPACT_ATOMS: atom_id res chain seq x y z
N MET A 1 -31.68 11.95 -5.19
CA MET A 1 -31.18 10.57 -5.29
C MET A 1 -29.98 10.59 -6.23
N LEU A 2 -28.78 10.71 -5.68
CA LEU A 2 -27.54 10.74 -6.45
C LEU A 2 -27.16 9.28 -6.76
N PHE A 3 -27.45 8.82 -7.96
CA PHE A 3 -26.86 7.59 -8.47
C PHE A 3 -25.38 7.86 -8.77
N ARG A 4 -24.46 7.46 -7.87
CA ARG A 4 -23.07 7.24 -8.22
C ARG A 4 -23.06 6.04 -9.19
N SER A 5 -23.11 6.31 -10.49
CA SER A 5 -22.86 5.28 -11.49
C SER A 5 -21.36 4.94 -11.41
N GLN A 6 -21.04 3.74 -10.97
CA GLN A 6 -19.70 3.14 -11.03
C GLN A 6 -19.24 2.83 -12.47
N SER A 7 -19.86 3.45 -13.47
CA SER A 7 -19.42 3.34 -14.86
C SER A 7 -18.27 4.34 -15.05
N TYR A 8 -17.14 3.89 -15.55
CA TYR A 8 -15.94 4.67 -15.91
C TYR A 8 -16.22 5.89 -16.80
N ALA A 9 -17.40 6.51 -16.64
CA ALA A 9 -17.93 7.65 -17.40
C ALA A 9 -17.84 7.44 -18.93
N LEU A 10 -17.92 6.21 -19.40
CA LEU A 10 -18.00 5.91 -20.83
C LEU A 10 -19.35 6.39 -21.38
N PHE A 11 -19.34 6.85 -22.61
CA PHE A 11 -20.55 7.20 -23.33
C PHE A 11 -21.30 5.91 -23.74
N PRO A 12 -22.46 5.58 -23.12
CA PRO A 12 -23.10 4.28 -23.31
C PRO A 12 -23.69 4.08 -24.71
N HIS A 13 -23.95 5.17 -25.41
CA HIS A 13 -24.50 5.18 -26.79
C HIS A 13 -23.41 5.11 -27.87
N LEU A 14 -22.12 5.18 -27.48
CA LEU A 14 -20.97 5.08 -28.39
C LEU A 14 -20.32 3.70 -28.23
N ASN A 15 -19.78 3.16 -29.32
CA ASN A 15 -18.91 1.99 -29.26
C ASN A 15 -17.53 2.34 -28.69
N VAL A 16 -16.66 1.35 -28.52
CA VAL A 16 -15.29 1.53 -27.98
C VAL A 16 -14.49 2.52 -28.81
N TRP A 17 -14.47 2.35 -30.14
CA TRP A 17 -13.73 3.22 -31.05
C TRP A 17 -14.20 4.68 -30.94
N ASP A 18 -15.52 4.88 -30.97
CA ASP A 18 -16.11 6.21 -30.87
C ASP A 18 -15.92 6.87 -29.50
N ASN A 19 -15.89 6.09 -28.41
CA ASN A 19 -15.54 6.58 -27.09
C ASN A 19 -14.10 7.14 -27.08
N VAL A 20 -13.14 6.39 -27.62
CA VAL A 20 -11.74 6.81 -27.69
C VAL A 20 -11.57 8.02 -28.62
N ALA A 21 -12.21 7.99 -29.79
CA ALA A 21 -12.15 9.06 -30.80
C ALA A 21 -12.84 10.36 -30.36
N PHE A 22 -13.71 10.32 -29.35
CA PHE A 22 -14.61 11.44 -29.01
C PHE A 22 -13.88 12.77 -28.80
N GLY A 23 -12.80 12.76 -28.02
CA GLY A 23 -11.99 13.96 -27.76
C GLY A 23 -11.34 14.51 -29.02
N LEU A 24 -10.78 13.65 -29.88
CA LEU A 24 -10.14 14.04 -31.13
C LEU A 24 -11.15 14.62 -32.13
N LYS A 25 -12.36 14.03 -32.23
CA LYS A 25 -13.46 14.58 -33.06
C LYS A 25 -13.82 15.99 -32.63
N ARG A 26 -13.95 16.22 -31.32
CA ARG A 26 -14.30 17.54 -30.77
C ARG A 26 -13.20 18.59 -31.04
N ASP A 27 -11.94 18.15 -31.01
CA ASP A 27 -10.79 19.05 -31.26
C ASP A 27 -10.55 19.28 -32.75
N GLY A 28 -11.36 18.70 -33.65
CA GLY A 28 -11.26 18.89 -35.09
C GLY A 28 -10.05 18.22 -35.75
N VAL A 29 -9.52 17.16 -35.14
CA VAL A 29 -8.37 16.41 -35.68
C VAL A 29 -8.76 15.78 -37.04
N PRO A 30 -7.89 15.88 -38.09
CA PRO A 30 -8.14 15.29 -39.38
C PRO A 30 -8.45 13.80 -39.30
N LYS A 31 -9.41 13.31 -40.11
CA LYS A 31 -9.91 11.94 -40.03
C LYS A 31 -8.81 10.89 -40.15
N ALA A 32 -7.85 11.08 -41.06
CA ALA A 32 -6.74 10.14 -41.24
C ALA A 32 -5.88 10.02 -39.96
N GLU A 33 -5.48 11.13 -39.38
CA GLU A 33 -4.70 11.19 -38.15
C GLU A 33 -5.49 10.62 -36.94
N MET A 34 -6.79 10.92 -36.87
CA MET A 34 -7.66 10.37 -35.83
C MET A 34 -7.73 8.85 -35.89
N VAL A 35 -7.87 8.27 -37.09
CA VAL A 35 -7.90 6.80 -37.26
C VAL A 35 -6.61 6.19 -36.76
N GLU A 36 -5.47 6.68 -37.22
CA GLU A 36 -4.15 6.20 -36.79
C GLU A 36 -3.99 6.26 -35.26
N ARG A 37 -4.24 7.42 -34.63
CA ARG A 37 -4.11 7.59 -33.19
C ARG A 37 -5.04 6.67 -32.38
N VAL A 38 -6.28 6.44 -32.85
CA VAL A 38 -7.23 5.58 -32.16
C VAL A 38 -6.81 4.11 -32.31
N GLU A 39 -6.38 3.68 -33.50
CA GLU A 39 -5.92 2.31 -33.74
C GLU A 39 -4.66 1.99 -32.89
N ASP A 40 -3.67 2.87 -32.86
CA ASP A 40 -2.49 2.76 -32.01
C ASP A 40 -2.88 2.66 -30.52
N MET A 41 -3.79 3.52 -30.08
CA MET A 41 -4.23 3.53 -28.69
C MET A 41 -4.99 2.25 -28.32
N LEU A 42 -5.88 1.77 -29.21
CA LEU A 42 -6.57 0.49 -29.02
C LEU A 42 -5.61 -0.70 -29.03
N ALA A 43 -4.53 -0.63 -29.81
CA ALA A 43 -3.46 -1.62 -29.79
C ALA A 43 -2.75 -1.63 -28.44
N LEU A 44 -2.36 -0.45 -27.94
CA LEU A 44 -1.68 -0.28 -26.66
C LEU A 44 -2.49 -0.87 -25.50
N VAL A 45 -3.81 -0.63 -25.46
CA VAL A 45 -4.69 -1.15 -24.39
C VAL A 45 -5.29 -2.53 -24.73
N GLN A 46 -4.84 -3.19 -25.79
CA GLN A 46 -5.26 -4.55 -26.24
C GLN A 46 -6.77 -4.69 -26.50
N LEU A 47 -7.41 -3.65 -27.04
CA LEU A 47 -8.85 -3.61 -27.30
C LEU A 47 -9.24 -3.55 -28.78
N GLN A 48 -8.34 -3.78 -29.75
CA GLN A 48 -8.64 -3.72 -31.19
C GLN A 48 -9.83 -4.59 -31.57
N LYS A 49 -9.89 -5.82 -31.04
CA LYS A 49 -10.96 -6.79 -31.31
C LYS A 49 -12.33 -6.34 -30.79
N PHE A 50 -12.35 -5.39 -29.86
CA PHE A 50 -13.54 -4.87 -29.22
C PHE A 50 -13.98 -3.50 -29.75
N ALA A 51 -13.29 -2.93 -30.71
CA ALA A 51 -13.50 -1.57 -31.23
C ALA A 51 -14.97 -1.25 -31.56
N LYS A 52 -15.71 -2.23 -32.06
CA LYS A 52 -17.13 -2.08 -32.45
C LYS A 52 -18.14 -2.41 -31.34
N ARG A 53 -17.68 -2.90 -30.17
CA ARG A 53 -18.58 -3.23 -29.07
C ARG A 53 -19.02 -1.97 -28.30
N SER A 54 -20.21 -2.06 -27.72
CA SER A 54 -20.73 -1.06 -26.80
C SER A 54 -20.19 -1.33 -25.38
N PRO A 55 -20.10 -0.30 -24.50
CA PRO A 55 -19.58 -0.44 -23.15
C PRO A 55 -20.20 -1.58 -22.32
N HIS A 56 -21.52 -1.80 -22.44
CA HIS A 56 -22.22 -2.85 -21.70
C HIS A 56 -21.84 -4.29 -22.12
N GLN A 57 -21.10 -4.46 -23.22
CA GLN A 57 -20.59 -5.75 -23.73
C GLN A 57 -19.15 -6.03 -23.26
N LEU A 58 -18.61 -5.20 -22.36
CA LEU A 58 -17.24 -5.26 -21.87
C LEU A 58 -17.22 -5.61 -20.39
N SER A 59 -16.18 -6.32 -19.95
CA SER A 59 -15.88 -6.48 -18.53
C SER A 59 -15.48 -5.13 -17.89
N GLY A 60 -15.53 -5.03 -16.56
CA GLY A 60 -15.13 -3.82 -15.83
C GLY A 60 -13.71 -3.36 -16.18
N GLY A 61 -12.73 -4.27 -16.18
CA GLY A 61 -11.35 -3.95 -16.59
C GLY A 61 -11.23 -3.50 -18.05
N GLN A 62 -12.04 -4.06 -18.97
CA GLN A 62 -12.08 -3.59 -20.35
C GLN A 62 -12.67 -2.19 -20.45
N GLN A 63 -13.75 -1.88 -19.72
CA GLN A 63 -14.33 -0.53 -19.67
C GLN A 63 -13.33 0.49 -19.14
N GLN A 64 -12.59 0.15 -18.11
CA GLN A 64 -11.51 0.98 -17.55
C GLN A 64 -10.42 1.28 -18.60
N ARG A 65 -9.97 0.26 -19.35
CA ARG A 65 -8.98 0.43 -20.42
C ARG A 65 -9.52 1.33 -21.55
N VAL A 66 -10.81 1.29 -21.85
CA VAL A 66 -11.42 2.25 -22.81
C VAL A 66 -11.39 3.67 -22.26
N ALA A 67 -11.69 3.87 -20.97
CA ALA A 67 -11.64 5.19 -20.33
C ALA A 67 -10.22 5.76 -20.31
N LEU A 68 -9.24 4.91 -20.00
CA LEU A 68 -7.82 5.25 -20.04
C LEU A 68 -7.39 5.65 -21.46
N ALA A 69 -7.70 4.81 -22.46
CA ALA A 69 -7.41 5.07 -23.87
C ALA A 69 -8.01 6.41 -24.34
N ARG A 70 -9.25 6.71 -23.96
CA ARG A 70 -9.91 7.98 -24.26
C ARG A 70 -9.17 9.18 -23.68
N SER A 71 -8.57 9.03 -22.49
CA SER A 71 -7.80 10.08 -21.84
C SER A 71 -6.43 10.25 -22.48
N LEU A 72 -5.76 9.16 -22.85
CA LEU A 72 -4.40 9.14 -23.38
C LEU A 72 -4.31 9.48 -24.87
N VAL A 73 -5.35 9.20 -25.69
CA VAL A 73 -5.32 9.44 -27.14
C VAL A 73 -5.06 10.90 -27.53
N LYS A 74 -5.35 11.83 -26.60
CA LYS A 74 -5.07 13.28 -26.74
C LYS A 74 -3.62 13.63 -26.44
N ARG A 75 -2.78 12.67 -26.01
CA ARG A 75 -1.38 12.87 -25.59
C ARG A 75 -1.23 13.98 -24.53
N PRO A 76 -1.92 13.83 -23.37
CA PRO A 76 -1.85 14.84 -22.31
C PRO A 76 -0.45 14.88 -21.68
N GLN A 77 -0.05 16.02 -21.14
CA GLN A 77 1.17 16.16 -20.36
C GLN A 77 1.01 15.59 -18.93
N LEU A 78 -0.22 15.62 -18.41
CA LEU A 78 -0.59 15.13 -17.09
C LEU A 78 -1.86 14.29 -17.17
N LEU A 79 -1.80 13.07 -16.64
CA LEU A 79 -2.95 12.18 -16.42
C LEU A 79 -3.34 12.23 -14.94
N MET A 80 -4.61 12.46 -14.67
CA MET A 80 -5.15 12.41 -13.31
C MET A 80 -6.14 11.24 -13.21
N LEU A 81 -5.93 10.37 -12.22
CA LEU A 81 -6.77 9.22 -11.93
C LEU A 81 -7.34 9.33 -10.51
N ASP A 82 -8.64 9.23 -10.38
CA ASP A 82 -9.33 9.26 -9.10
C ASP A 82 -9.95 7.88 -8.84
N GLU A 83 -9.42 7.17 -7.84
CA GLU A 83 -9.79 5.80 -7.44
C GLU A 83 -9.96 4.85 -8.65
N PRO A 84 -8.95 4.70 -9.53
CA PRO A 84 -9.15 4.04 -10.82
C PRO A 84 -9.53 2.56 -10.70
N LEU A 85 -9.18 1.87 -9.62
CA LEU A 85 -9.36 0.43 -9.44
C LEU A 85 -10.42 0.06 -8.39
N GLY A 86 -11.02 1.02 -7.73
CA GLY A 86 -11.92 0.82 -6.59
C GLY A 86 -13.17 -0.03 -6.88
N ALA A 87 -13.58 -0.18 -8.14
CA ALA A 87 -14.74 -0.96 -8.55
C ALA A 87 -14.43 -2.43 -8.92
N LEU A 88 -13.16 -2.86 -8.84
CA LEU A 88 -12.71 -4.19 -9.26
C LEU A 88 -12.60 -5.15 -8.06
N ASP A 89 -12.88 -6.43 -8.31
CA ASP A 89 -12.54 -7.49 -7.35
C ASP A 89 -11.01 -7.65 -7.22
N LYS A 90 -10.54 -8.28 -6.12
CA LYS A 90 -9.12 -8.34 -5.77
C LYS A 90 -8.23 -8.89 -6.90
N LYS A 91 -8.62 -10.02 -7.50
CA LYS A 91 -7.79 -10.66 -8.53
C LYS A 91 -7.70 -9.80 -9.80
N LEU A 92 -8.83 -9.28 -10.26
CA LEU A 92 -8.88 -8.41 -11.43
C LEU A 92 -8.15 -7.09 -11.18
N ARG A 93 -8.18 -6.59 -9.94
CA ARG A 93 -7.44 -5.40 -9.52
C ARG A 93 -5.94 -5.60 -9.65
N GLU A 94 -5.38 -6.68 -9.10
CA GLU A 94 -3.95 -7.01 -9.20
C GLU A 94 -3.47 -7.11 -10.65
N GLU A 95 -4.23 -7.81 -11.51
CA GLU A 95 -3.92 -7.90 -12.95
C GLU A 95 -3.96 -6.53 -13.64
N THR A 96 -4.98 -5.72 -13.34
CA THR A 96 -5.18 -4.40 -13.94
C THR A 96 -4.15 -3.37 -13.46
N GLN A 97 -3.66 -3.45 -12.21
CA GLN A 97 -2.58 -2.61 -11.70
C GLN A 97 -1.32 -2.72 -12.57
N VAL A 98 -0.87 -3.94 -12.82
CA VAL A 98 0.33 -4.20 -13.64
C VAL A 98 0.14 -3.64 -15.06
N GLU A 99 -1.03 -3.88 -15.67
CA GLU A 99 -1.32 -3.37 -17.00
C GLU A 99 -1.34 -1.85 -17.05
N LEU A 100 -1.98 -1.20 -16.07
CA LEU A 100 -2.09 0.26 -15.98
C LEU A 100 -0.71 0.92 -15.86
N VAL A 101 0.14 0.41 -14.98
CA VAL A 101 1.52 0.89 -14.82
C VAL A 101 2.30 0.76 -16.12
N ASN A 102 2.19 -0.38 -16.81
CA ASN A 102 2.89 -0.62 -18.08
C ASN A 102 2.43 0.37 -19.17
N ILE A 103 1.12 0.62 -19.28
CA ILE A 103 0.57 1.58 -20.25
C ILE A 103 1.08 2.99 -19.94
N ILE A 104 1.03 3.45 -18.69
CA ILE A 104 1.50 4.76 -18.27
C ILE A 104 2.99 4.94 -18.60
N LYS A 105 3.83 3.94 -18.27
CA LYS A 105 5.27 3.93 -18.57
C LYS A 105 5.55 3.94 -20.06
N GLN A 106 4.81 3.16 -20.86
CA GLN A 106 4.99 3.09 -22.31
C GLN A 106 4.61 4.42 -23.00
N VAL A 107 3.57 5.09 -22.50
CA VAL A 107 3.18 6.41 -23.01
C VAL A 107 4.14 7.53 -22.54
N GLY A 108 4.80 7.34 -21.39
CA GLY A 108 5.70 8.35 -20.80
C GLY A 108 4.99 9.56 -20.24
N VAL A 109 3.71 9.42 -19.82
CA VAL A 109 2.92 10.52 -19.26
C VAL A 109 3.14 10.62 -17.75
N THR A 110 3.26 11.85 -17.24
CA THR A 110 3.21 12.08 -15.80
C THR A 110 1.81 11.76 -15.30
N CYS A 111 1.72 10.90 -14.27
CA CYS A 111 0.44 10.48 -13.70
C CYS A 111 0.34 10.89 -12.22
N VAL A 112 -0.78 11.51 -11.85
CA VAL A 112 -1.18 11.72 -10.46
C VAL A 112 -2.40 10.85 -10.19
N MET A 113 -2.28 9.96 -9.22
CA MET A 113 -3.35 9.04 -8.83
C MET A 113 -3.78 9.33 -7.39
N VAL A 114 -5.07 9.37 -7.16
CA VAL A 114 -5.65 9.39 -5.81
C VAL A 114 -6.25 8.03 -5.52
N THR A 115 -5.88 7.45 -4.39
CA THR A 115 -6.42 6.17 -3.93
C THR A 115 -6.48 6.15 -2.40
N HIS A 116 -7.39 5.38 -1.85
CA HIS A 116 -7.44 5.01 -0.43
C HIS A 116 -6.90 3.59 -0.19
N ASP A 117 -6.54 2.87 -1.26
CA ASP A 117 -5.96 1.53 -1.18
C ASP A 117 -4.43 1.65 -1.08
N GLN A 118 -3.88 1.13 0.03
CA GLN A 118 -2.45 1.20 0.32
C GLN A 118 -1.64 0.33 -0.65
N ASP A 119 -2.18 -0.84 -1.02
CA ASP A 119 -1.50 -1.76 -1.95
C ASP A 119 -1.37 -1.12 -3.34
N GLU A 120 -2.40 -0.37 -3.78
CA GLU A 120 -2.32 0.39 -5.03
C GLU A 120 -1.22 1.46 -4.97
N ALA A 121 -1.19 2.25 -3.89
CA ALA A 121 -0.17 3.29 -3.73
C ALA A 121 1.25 2.69 -3.72
N MET A 122 1.46 1.62 -2.94
CA MET A 122 2.77 0.97 -2.78
C MET A 122 3.28 0.31 -4.06
N THR A 123 2.38 -0.27 -4.88
CA THR A 123 2.78 -1.06 -6.05
C THR A 123 2.88 -0.24 -7.34
N MET A 124 2.14 0.86 -7.44
CA MET A 124 2.00 1.60 -8.70
C MET A 124 2.79 2.90 -8.74
N ALA A 125 3.06 3.54 -7.60
CA ALA A 125 3.63 4.88 -7.56
C ALA A 125 5.16 4.87 -7.49
N ASP A 126 5.81 5.80 -8.19
CA ASP A 126 7.23 6.12 -7.98
C ASP A 126 7.43 6.96 -6.71
N ARG A 127 6.42 7.76 -6.33
CA ARG A 127 6.37 8.57 -5.11
C ARG A 127 4.96 8.57 -4.53
N ILE A 128 4.87 8.43 -3.21
CA ILE A 128 3.62 8.50 -2.44
C ILE A 128 3.59 9.82 -1.66
N ALA A 129 2.44 10.45 -1.64
CA ALA A 129 2.15 11.59 -0.78
C ALA A 129 1.02 11.21 0.19
N VAL A 130 1.32 11.05 1.47
CA VAL A 130 0.31 10.81 2.51
C VAL A 130 -0.30 12.15 2.90
N MET A 131 -1.63 12.24 2.78
CA MET A 131 -2.39 13.46 3.02
C MET A 131 -3.37 13.27 4.18
N SER A 132 -3.43 14.23 5.09
CA SER A 132 -4.42 14.31 6.16
C SER A 132 -4.81 15.76 6.40
N GLU A 133 -6.08 16.02 6.65
CA GLU A 133 -6.63 17.36 6.92
C GLU A 133 -6.19 18.44 5.91
N GLY A 134 -6.09 18.08 4.62
CA GLY A 134 -5.70 18.99 3.56
C GLY A 134 -4.20 19.30 3.49
N ARG A 135 -3.34 18.60 4.24
CA ARG A 135 -1.89 18.79 4.27
C ARG A 135 -1.16 17.51 3.90
N PHE A 136 -0.05 17.65 3.21
CA PHE A 136 0.88 16.54 3.01
C PHE A 136 1.71 16.34 4.26
N LEU A 137 1.63 15.15 4.86
CA LEU A 137 2.40 14.78 6.04
C LEU A 137 3.77 14.22 5.65
N GLN A 138 3.81 13.39 4.62
CA GLN A 138 5.05 12.82 4.10
C GLN A 138 4.94 12.62 2.59
N VAL A 139 6.07 12.83 1.88
CA VAL A 139 6.19 12.56 0.45
C VAL A 139 7.53 11.85 0.22
N GLY A 140 7.50 10.63 -0.33
CA GLY A 140 8.71 9.85 -0.57
C GLY A 140 8.47 8.67 -1.50
N ALA A 141 9.51 7.86 -1.73
CA ALA A 141 9.34 6.56 -2.38
C ALA A 141 8.47 5.62 -1.52
N PRO A 142 7.78 4.63 -2.10
CA PRO A 142 6.97 3.69 -1.33
C PRO A 142 7.73 3.06 -0.15
N SER A 143 8.94 2.57 -0.38
CA SER A 143 9.78 1.99 0.67
C SER A 143 10.17 3.00 1.75
N GLU A 144 10.42 4.26 1.38
CA GLU A 144 10.76 5.32 2.34
C GLU A 144 9.57 5.63 3.25
N VAL A 145 8.37 5.78 2.68
CA VAL A 145 7.16 6.09 3.44
C VAL A 145 6.77 4.94 4.38
N TYR A 146 7.00 3.69 3.96
CA TYR A 146 6.70 2.50 4.74
C TYR A 146 7.72 2.22 5.86
N GLU A 147 9.02 2.27 5.51
CA GLU A 147 10.11 1.91 6.42
C GLU A 147 10.52 3.05 7.37
N TYR A 148 10.33 4.31 6.95
CA TYR A 148 10.72 5.51 7.68
C TYR A 148 9.56 6.51 7.77
N PRO A 149 8.41 6.12 8.36
CA PRO A 149 7.32 7.06 8.60
C PRO A 149 7.80 8.20 9.51
N ASN A 150 7.40 9.42 9.19
CA ASN A 150 7.83 10.61 9.94
C ASN A 150 6.92 10.96 11.12
N CYS A 151 5.78 10.28 11.27
CA CYS A 151 4.87 10.49 12.40
C CYS A 151 3.95 9.27 12.59
N ARG A 152 3.30 9.22 13.75
CA ARG A 152 2.36 8.16 14.15
C ARG A 152 1.25 7.92 13.13
N PHE A 153 0.67 9.01 12.60
CA PHE A 153 -0.38 8.91 11.58
C PHE A 153 0.09 8.20 10.32
N VAL A 154 1.25 8.57 9.79
CA VAL A 154 1.80 7.92 8.59
C VAL A 154 2.11 6.46 8.86
N ALA A 155 2.73 6.13 10.00
CA ALA A 155 3.03 4.76 10.38
C ALA A 155 1.79 3.87 10.40
N ASP A 156 0.69 4.36 10.98
CA ASP A 156 -0.59 3.64 11.10
C ASP A 156 -1.35 3.59 9.76
N PHE A 157 -1.30 4.70 9.01
CA PHE A 157 -2.05 4.81 7.75
C PHE A 157 -1.49 3.94 6.63
N VAL A 158 -0.17 3.72 6.54
CA VAL A 158 0.45 3.00 5.40
C VAL A 158 0.55 1.48 5.60
N GLY A 159 0.03 0.93 6.69
CA GLY A 159 0.01 -0.51 6.96
C GLY A 159 -0.13 -0.82 8.43
N ASN A 160 -0.35 -2.09 8.74
CA ASN A 160 -0.43 -2.54 10.14
C ASN A 160 0.87 -2.25 10.88
N VAL A 161 0.76 -1.76 12.12
CA VAL A 161 1.90 -1.39 12.94
C VAL A 161 1.57 -1.56 14.43
N ASN A 162 2.53 -2.02 15.22
CA ASN A 162 2.49 -1.91 16.66
C ASN A 162 3.04 -0.53 17.05
N LEU A 163 2.23 0.31 17.66
CA LEU A 163 2.63 1.62 18.20
C LEU A 163 2.78 1.49 19.70
N LEU A 164 4.02 1.60 20.18
CA LEU A 164 4.41 1.31 21.55
C LEU A 164 4.98 2.57 22.17
N ASP A 165 4.25 3.15 23.11
CA ASP A 165 4.67 4.37 23.77
C ASP A 165 5.75 4.08 24.85
N GLY A 166 6.73 4.97 24.97
CA GLY A 166 7.83 4.86 25.88
C GLY A 166 8.53 6.20 26.12
N GLU A 167 9.61 6.14 26.89
CA GLU A 167 10.45 7.29 27.24
C GLU A 167 11.89 7.01 26.85
N LEU A 168 12.56 7.98 26.22
CA LEU A 168 13.96 7.90 25.84
C LEU A 168 14.84 7.96 27.09
N THR A 169 15.53 6.87 27.42
CA THR A 169 16.33 6.76 28.65
C THR A 169 17.83 6.75 28.41
N GLU A 170 18.29 6.35 27.23
CA GLU A 170 19.68 6.42 26.78
C GLU A 170 19.71 6.87 25.31
N ASP A 171 20.65 7.75 24.96
CA ASP A 171 20.81 8.24 23.59
C ASP A 171 22.30 8.47 23.30
N GLU A 172 22.90 7.53 22.59
CA GLU A 172 24.28 7.52 22.16
C GLU A 172 24.34 7.50 20.62
N PRO A 173 25.43 7.87 19.97
CA PRO A 173 25.52 7.95 18.51
C PRO A 173 25.21 6.65 17.78
N ASP A 174 25.48 5.50 18.40
CA ASP A 174 25.34 4.16 17.84
C ASP A 174 24.12 3.38 18.35
N HIS A 175 23.46 3.85 19.41
CA HIS A 175 22.26 3.22 19.93
C HIS A 175 21.42 4.18 20.78
N ALA A 176 20.16 3.82 20.96
CA ALA A 176 19.28 4.44 21.94
C ALA A 176 18.49 3.38 22.71
N VAL A 177 18.11 3.71 23.95
CA VAL A 177 17.26 2.86 24.78
C VAL A 177 15.97 3.59 25.12
N ILE A 178 14.85 2.94 24.84
CA ILE A 178 13.52 3.45 25.17
C ILE A 178 12.90 2.52 26.21
N THR A 179 12.52 3.07 27.34
CA THR A 179 11.83 2.33 28.39
C THR A 179 10.33 2.44 28.18
N SER A 180 9.67 1.30 28.06
CA SER A 180 8.24 1.17 27.88
C SER A 180 7.66 0.21 28.93
N PRO A 181 6.36 0.27 29.23
CA PRO A 181 5.70 -0.75 30.04
C PRO A 181 5.81 -2.17 29.45
N LEU A 182 6.09 -2.32 28.15
CA LEU A 182 6.28 -3.60 27.50
C LEU A 182 7.64 -4.21 27.81
N CYS A 183 8.69 -3.50 27.49
CA CYS A 183 10.10 -3.87 27.73
C CYS A 183 11.01 -2.64 27.53
N ARG A 184 12.32 -2.84 27.71
CA ARG A 184 13.31 -1.86 27.23
C ARG A 184 13.62 -2.16 25.78
N PHE A 185 13.43 -1.17 24.90
CA PHE A 185 13.76 -1.28 23.48
C PHE A 185 15.19 -0.79 23.24
N HIS A 186 16.00 -1.63 22.63
CA HIS A 186 17.31 -1.28 22.12
C HIS A 186 17.22 -0.93 20.64
N VAL A 187 17.39 0.32 20.28
CA VAL A 187 17.37 0.85 18.91
C VAL A 187 18.79 0.98 18.42
N GLY A 188 19.10 0.50 17.22
CA GLY A 188 20.46 0.43 16.67
C GLY A 188 20.98 1.74 16.06
N HIS A 189 20.49 2.88 16.49
CA HIS A 189 20.97 4.22 16.14
C HIS A 189 20.57 5.23 17.20
N GLY A 190 21.31 6.35 17.28
CA GLY A 190 20.93 7.49 18.11
C GLY A 190 19.68 8.21 17.61
N ILE A 191 19.04 8.94 18.50
CA ILE A 191 17.80 9.69 18.24
C ILE A 191 18.08 11.15 18.59
N SER A 192 17.74 12.07 17.70
CA SER A 192 17.85 13.51 17.97
C SER A 192 16.78 13.93 18.99
N GLY A 193 17.08 13.84 20.28
CA GLY A 193 16.12 14.15 21.34
C GLY A 193 16.80 14.53 22.65
N HIS A 194 16.02 14.58 23.73
CA HIS A 194 16.53 14.75 25.09
C HIS A 194 16.03 13.60 25.96
N LEU A 195 16.87 13.18 26.91
CA LEU A 195 16.50 12.11 27.83
C LEU A 195 15.23 12.49 28.61
N GLY A 196 14.35 11.52 28.80
CA GLY A 196 13.03 11.70 29.41
C GLY A 196 11.94 12.17 28.46
N MET A 197 12.23 12.39 27.17
CA MET A 197 11.16 12.73 26.22
C MET A 197 10.26 11.53 25.93
N PRO A 198 8.93 11.75 25.82
CA PRO A 198 8.02 10.71 25.37
C PRO A 198 8.21 10.45 23.88
N VAL A 199 8.27 9.18 23.51
CA VAL A 199 8.41 8.73 22.13
C VAL A 199 7.45 7.58 21.84
N THR A 200 7.14 7.36 20.58
CA THR A 200 6.41 6.18 20.12
C THR A 200 7.33 5.31 19.27
N VAL A 201 7.46 4.04 19.61
CA VAL A 201 8.16 3.05 18.78
C VAL A 201 7.16 2.43 17.82
N ALA A 202 7.40 2.56 16.53
CA ALA A 202 6.66 1.89 15.48
C ALA A 202 7.37 0.59 15.09
N LEU A 203 6.68 -0.55 15.24
CA LEU A 203 7.21 -1.88 14.94
C LEU A 203 6.22 -2.64 14.06
N ARG A 204 6.63 -2.98 12.84
CA ARG A 204 5.81 -3.72 11.90
C ARG A 204 5.60 -5.17 12.34
N PRO A 205 4.37 -5.74 12.20
CA PRO A 205 4.09 -7.12 12.60
C PRO A 205 4.97 -8.18 11.91
N GLU A 206 5.33 -7.98 10.66
CA GLU A 206 6.19 -8.89 9.89
C GLU A 206 7.66 -8.87 10.30
N LYS A 207 8.08 -7.88 11.10
CA LYS A 207 9.44 -7.77 11.64
C LYS A 207 9.59 -8.47 13.00
N ILE A 208 8.50 -8.99 13.56
CA ILE A 208 8.48 -9.74 14.81
C ILE A 208 8.60 -11.23 14.50
N SER A 209 9.61 -11.86 15.10
CA SER A 209 9.77 -13.33 15.10
C SER A 209 9.20 -13.93 16.37
N LEU A 210 8.68 -15.14 16.27
CA LEU A 210 8.13 -15.90 17.40
C LEU A 210 8.98 -17.14 17.67
N SER A 211 9.28 -17.44 18.94
CA SER A 211 9.98 -18.66 19.35
C SER A 211 9.38 -19.24 20.63
N LEU A 212 9.40 -20.58 20.74
CA LEU A 212 8.95 -21.28 21.94
C LEU A 212 9.97 -21.24 23.08
N GLN A 213 11.24 -20.98 22.74
CA GLN A 213 12.34 -20.88 23.69
C GLN A 213 12.77 -19.42 23.81
N ASP A 214 13.30 -19.08 24.97
CA ASP A 214 13.92 -17.78 25.19
C ASP A 214 15.02 -17.55 24.14
N PRO A 215 14.92 -16.50 23.31
CA PRO A 215 15.91 -16.22 22.26
C PRO A 215 17.28 -15.79 22.82
N GLY A 216 17.43 -15.77 24.13
CA GLY A 216 18.67 -15.42 24.84
C GLY A 216 18.94 -13.92 24.79
N GLN A 217 20.20 -13.53 24.50
CA GLN A 217 20.62 -12.12 24.43
C GLN A 217 20.17 -11.40 23.16
N SER A 218 19.08 -11.83 22.53
CA SER A 218 18.40 -11.04 21.51
C SER A 218 18.02 -9.71 22.15
N HIS A 219 18.39 -8.59 21.56
CA HIS A 219 18.31 -7.29 22.19
C HIS A 219 16.89 -6.82 22.52
N ASN A 220 15.91 -7.31 21.77
CA ASN A 220 14.50 -6.99 21.96
C ASN A 220 13.69 -8.28 22.01
N ALA A 221 13.23 -8.66 23.18
CA ALA A 221 12.41 -9.85 23.37
C ALA A 221 11.41 -9.63 24.52
N VAL A 222 10.22 -10.21 24.36
CA VAL A 222 9.17 -10.17 25.36
C VAL A 222 8.43 -11.50 25.44
N ALA A 223 8.26 -12.01 26.67
CA ALA A 223 7.43 -13.17 26.92
C ALA A 223 5.95 -12.81 26.78
N CYS A 224 5.23 -13.60 26.02
CA CYS A 224 3.82 -13.35 25.72
C CYS A 224 3.04 -14.66 25.57
N ARG A 225 1.72 -14.53 25.49
CA ARG A 225 0.79 -15.63 25.23
C ARG A 225 -0.05 -15.32 24.02
N VAL A 226 -0.32 -16.31 23.18
CA VAL A 226 -1.22 -16.18 22.03
C VAL A 226 -2.65 -15.98 22.52
N GLU A 227 -3.24 -14.83 22.26
CA GLU A 227 -4.63 -14.53 22.58
C GLU A 227 -5.58 -14.94 21.46
N SER A 228 -5.19 -14.69 20.21
CA SER A 228 -5.90 -15.15 19.02
C SER A 228 -4.95 -15.26 17.83
N LEU A 229 -5.39 -15.99 16.80
CA LEU A 229 -4.67 -16.12 15.55
C LEU A 229 -5.65 -16.13 14.37
N SER A 230 -5.19 -15.65 13.22
CA SER A 230 -5.95 -15.61 11.97
C SER A 230 -5.06 -16.10 10.82
N TYR A 231 -5.52 -17.13 10.10
CA TYR A 231 -4.80 -17.70 8.98
C TYR A 231 -5.19 -17.03 7.67
N PHE A 232 -4.22 -16.44 6.96
CA PHE A 232 -4.40 -15.73 5.68
C PHE A 232 -3.84 -16.49 4.47
N GLY A 233 -3.47 -17.73 4.62
CA GLY A 233 -2.87 -18.55 3.57
C GLY A 233 -1.36 -18.34 3.48
N SER A 234 -0.89 -17.20 3.01
CA SER A 234 0.54 -16.87 2.90
C SER A 234 1.22 -16.56 4.23
N TYR A 235 0.48 -16.09 5.19
CA TYR A 235 0.95 -15.81 6.55
C TYR A 235 -0.15 -16.11 7.58
N THR A 236 0.25 -16.22 8.85
CA THR A 236 -0.64 -16.26 10.01
C THR A 236 -0.40 -15.02 10.87
N SER A 237 -1.47 -14.30 11.18
CA SER A 237 -1.45 -13.16 12.08
C SER A 237 -1.74 -13.62 13.51
N TYR A 238 -0.84 -13.32 14.42
CA TYR A 238 -0.95 -13.62 15.85
C TYR A 238 -1.19 -12.34 16.63
N HIS A 239 -2.22 -12.34 17.47
CA HIS A 239 -2.42 -11.35 18.52
C HIS A 239 -1.87 -11.91 19.82
N LEU A 240 -0.88 -11.24 20.35
CA LEU A 240 -0.11 -11.68 21.50
C LEU A 240 -0.41 -10.78 22.69
N LYS A 241 -0.55 -11.35 23.87
CA LYS A 241 -0.72 -10.62 25.12
C LYS A 241 0.51 -10.84 26.02
N THR A 242 1.10 -9.75 26.46
CA THR A 242 2.25 -9.81 27.38
C THR A 242 1.80 -10.02 28.82
N LEU A 243 2.75 -10.35 29.70
CA LEU A 243 2.49 -10.50 31.13
C LEU A 243 1.95 -9.21 31.77
N HIS A 244 2.26 -8.06 31.21
CA HIS A 244 1.78 -6.74 31.65
C HIS A 244 0.46 -6.31 31.01
N GLY A 245 -0.19 -7.19 30.23
CA GLY A 245 -1.50 -6.96 29.63
C GLY A 245 -1.48 -6.14 28.35
N GLN A 246 -0.31 -5.78 27.82
CA GLN A 246 -0.18 -5.12 26.52
C GLN A 246 -0.33 -6.11 25.38
N THR A 247 -0.77 -5.63 24.22
CA THR A 247 -0.98 -6.44 23.03
C THR A 247 0.06 -6.13 21.96
N LEU A 248 0.52 -7.17 21.26
CA LEU A 248 1.35 -7.10 20.07
C LEU A 248 0.71 -7.89 18.96
N GLN A 249 0.87 -7.45 17.73
CA GLN A 249 0.55 -8.22 16.54
C GLN A 249 1.84 -8.67 15.86
N ALA A 250 1.92 -9.95 15.50
CA ALA A 250 3.04 -10.51 14.75
C ALA A 250 2.51 -11.29 13.54
N TRP A 251 3.23 -11.23 12.41
CA TRP A 251 2.91 -11.98 11.21
C TRP A 251 4.02 -12.98 10.91
N VAL A 252 3.62 -14.24 10.82
CA VAL A 252 4.55 -15.34 10.50
C VAL A 252 4.19 -15.89 9.14
N THR A 253 5.14 -15.88 8.20
CA THR A 253 4.97 -16.44 6.86
C THR A 253 4.81 -17.95 6.93
N ASN A 254 3.79 -18.49 6.26
CA ASN A 254 3.53 -19.91 6.18
C ASN A 254 4.39 -20.54 5.07
N THR A 255 5.64 -20.90 5.39
CA THR A 255 6.60 -21.43 4.42
C THR A 255 6.53 -22.92 4.19
N ASP A 256 5.96 -23.68 5.16
CA ASP A 256 5.89 -25.14 5.14
C ASP A 256 4.48 -25.63 5.46
N ARG A 257 4.07 -26.76 4.84
CA ARG A 257 2.79 -27.43 5.11
C ARG A 257 2.75 -28.09 6.49
N HIS A 258 3.89 -28.37 7.08
CA HIS A 258 4.06 -29.06 8.37
C HIS A 258 4.65 -28.11 9.44
N HIS A 259 4.42 -26.81 9.32
CA HIS A 259 4.86 -25.85 10.35
C HIS A 259 4.37 -26.28 11.73
N GLU A 260 5.25 -26.22 12.74
CA GLU A 260 4.82 -26.35 14.14
C GLU A 260 3.78 -25.24 14.39
N HIS A 261 2.52 -25.65 14.52
CA HIS A 261 1.44 -24.69 14.73
C HIS A 261 1.55 -24.13 16.14
N ILE A 262 1.84 -22.83 16.20
CA ILE A 262 1.68 -22.06 17.42
C ILE A 262 0.17 -21.99 17.72
N GLU A 263 -0.24 -22.54 18.88
CA GLU A 263 -1.64 -22.68 19.24
C GLU A 263 -2.14 -21.51 20.11
N MET A 264 -3.45 -21.30 20.08
CA MET A 264 -4.09 -20.32 20.97
C MET A 264 -3.83 -20.68 22.43
N GLY A 265 -3.46 -19.70 23.23
CA GLY A 265 -3.15 -19.89 24.65
C GLY A 265 -1.72 -20.35 24.94
N GLN A 266 -0.93 -20.64 23.92
CA GLN A 266 0.47 -21.05 24.06
C GLN A 266 1.33 -19.85 24.52
N SER A 267 2.26 -20.13 25.43
CA SER A 267 3.28 -19.15 25.86
C SER A 267 4.49 -19.24 24.94
N LEU A 268 5.03 -18.09 24.56
CA LEU A 268 6.14 -17.96 23.63
C LEU A 268 6.88 -16.63 23.84
N TRP A 269 7.92 -16.44 23.08
CA TRP A 269 8.69 -15.19 23.02
C TRP A 269 8.45 -14.51 21.68
N ALA A 270 8.10 -13.21 21.71
CA ALA A 270 8.17 -12.32 20.56
C ALA A 270 9.49 -11.56 20.60
N HIS A 271 10.25 -11.57 19.52
CA HIS A 271 11.54 -10.91 19.47
C HIS A 271 11.80 -10.26 18.10
N TRP A 272 12.66 -9.23 18.09
CA TRP A 272 12.99 -8.48 16.87
C TRP A 272 14.37 -7.82 16.97
N GLN A 273 14.91 -7.46 15.81
CA GLN A 273 16.21 -6.81 15.71
C GLN A 273 16.12 -5.33 16.11
N SER A 274 17.23 -4.75 16.55
CA SER A 274 17.34 -3.35 16.95
C SER A 274 17.02 -2.35 15.82
N ASN A 275 17.25 -2.76 14.56
CA ASN A 275 16.95 -1.97 13.36
C ASN A 275 15.54 -2.18 12.80
N ALA A 276 14.71 -3.00 13.44
CA ALA A 276 13.35 -3.28 13.00
C ALA A 276 12.34 -2.18 13.39
N MET A 277 12.75 -1.29 14.26
CA MET A 277 11.92 -0.25 14.85
C MET A 277 12.19 1.12 14.26
N VAL A 278 11.15 1.95 14.21
CA VAL A 278 11.26 3.39 13.95
C VAL A 278 10.78 4.15 15.18
N VAL A 279 11.57 5.11 15.61
CA VAL A 279 11.21 5.97 16.75
C VAL A 279 10.58 7.25 16.22
N LEU A 280 9.39 7.54 16.72
CA LEU A 280 8.59 8.70 16.36
C LEU A 280 8.52 9.66 17.57
N ASP A 281 8.84 10.90 17.34
CA ASP A 281 8.82 11.97 18.34
C ASP A 281 7.52 12.79 18.34
N ARG A 282 6.56 12.43 17.44
CA ARG A 282 5.29 13.15 17.21
C ARG A 282 4.12 12.21 16.94
#